data_bf2c603875d4263bb759c3ec46432abe
#
_entry.id   bf2c603875d4263bb759c3ec46432abe
#
_cell.length_a   1.000
_cell.length_b   1.000
_cell.length_c   1.000
_cell.angle_alpha   90.00
_cell.angle_beta   90.00
_cell.angle_gamma   90.00
#
_symmetry.space_group_name_H-M   'P 1'
#
loop_
_entity.id
_entity.type
_entity.pdbx_description
1 polymer ?
#
loop_
_entity_poly.entity_id
_entity_poly.type
_entity_poly.pdbx_seq_one_letter_code
_entity_poly.pdbx_strand_id
1 'polypeptide(L)'
;MPSFDKNTIITNNALKKTREYNLPLEAVKEAFYKPTREEWSKVPGCKSYIKTRKYDEIGVIARQREDGIWLIVSVWWRKLF
;
A
#
# COMPACT_ATOMS: atom_id res chain seq x y z
N MET A 1 7.10 -13.07 8.00
CA MET A 1 6.36 -11.80 7.88
C MET A 1 4.87 -12.07 7.87
N PRO A 2 4.06 -11.16 8.42
CA PRO A 2 2.61 -11.36 8.36
C PRO A 2 2.12 -11.32 6.93
N SER A 3 1.16 -12.16 6.63
CA SER A 3 0.50 -12.19 5.34
C SER A 3 -0.62 -11.16 5.34
N PHE A 4 -0.73 -10.42 4.26
CA PHE A 4 -1.81 -9.49 4.03
C PHE A 4 -3.05 -10.26 3.57
N ASP A 5 -2.81 -11.21 2.67
CA ASP A 5 -3.74 -12.27 2.29
C ASP A 5 -2.92 -13.43 1.73
N LYS A 6 -3.58 -14.38 1.11
CA LYS A 6 -2.99 -15.60 0.58
C LYS A 6 -1.83 -15.36 -0.39
N ASN A 7 -1.93 -14.30 -1.20
CA ASN A 7 -0.97 -14.00 -2.26
C ASN A 7 -0.24 -12.68 -2.07
N THR A 8 -0.35 -12.07 -0.89
CA THR A 8 0.19 -10.73 -0.65
C THR A 8 0.88 -10.68 0.69
N ILE A 9 2.11 -10.25 0.68
CA ILE A 9 2.93 -10.09 1.89
C ILE A 9 3.12 -8.60 2.16
N ILE A 10 2.88 -8.17 3.40
CA ILE A 10 3.19 -6.81 3.81
C ILE A 10 4.56 -6.83 4.51
N THR A 11 5.49 -6.03 3.99
CA THR A 11 6.85 -5.99 4.53
C THR A 11 6.88 -5.28 5.89
N ASN A 12 7.97 -5.48 6.64
CA ASN A 12 8.15 -4.81 7.92
C ASN A 12 8.18 -3.29 7.77
N ASN A 13 8.78 -2.79 6.69
CA ASN A 13 8.78 -1.36 6.40
C ASN A 13 7.36 -0.82 6.19
N ALA A 14 6.55 -1.55 5.43
CA ALA A 14 5.16 -1.15 5.19
C ALA A 14 4.33 -1.20 6.48
N LEU A 15 4.55 -2.22 7.32
CA LEU A 15 3.88 -2.29 8.63
C LEU A 15 4.27 -1.11 9.52
N LYS A 16 5.55 -0.77 9.53
CA LYS A 16 6.06 0.36 10.31
C LYS A 16 5.38 1.67 9.87
N LYS A 17 5.32 1.90 8.56
CA LYS A 17 4.67 3.09 8.02
C LYS A 17 3.18 3.13 8.35
N THR A 18 2.51 1.99 8.25
CA THR A 18 1.10 1.88 8.60
C THR A 18 0.85 2.29 10.05
N ARG A 19 1.74 1.87 10.96
CA ARG A 19 1.67 2.24 12.37
C ARG A 19 1.99 3.72 12.59
N GLU A 20 3.01 4.23 11.92
CA GLU A 20 3.40 5.64 12.03
C GLU A 20 2.26 6.57 11.63
N TYR A 21 1.52 6.21 10.60
CA TYR A 21 0.37 6.99 10.14
C TYR A 21 -0.93 6.63 10.86
N ASN A 22 -0.86 5.68 11.78
CA ASN A 22 -2.01 5.23 12.56
C ASN A 22 -3.18 4.77 11.67
N LEU A 23 -2.84 4.02 10.62
CA LEU A 23 -3.83 3.53 9.66
C LEU A 23 -4.29 2.12 10.03
N PRO A 24 -5.59 1.84 9.97
CA PRO A 24 -6.05 0.46 10.12
C PRO A 24 -5.66 -0.35 8.88
N LEU A 25 -5.33 -1.62 9.06
CA LEU A 25 -4.98 -2.51 7.94
C LEU A 25 -6.09 -2.59 6.91
N GLU A 26 -7.34 -2.47 7.34
CA GLU A 26 -8.49 -2.48 6.42
C GLU A 26 -8.41 -1.32 5.41
N ALA A 27 -7.97 -0.14 5.86
CA ALA A 27 -7.81 1.00 4.96
C ALA A 27 -6.68 0.77 3.96
N VAL A 28 -5.60 0.14 4.40
CA VAL A 28 -4.48 -0.22 3.52
C VAL A 28 -4.92 -1.26 2.48
N LYS A 29 -5.67 -2.27 2.91
CA LYS A 29 -6.22 -3.28 2.00
C LYS A 29 -7.13 -2.64 0.96
N GLU A 30 -8.01 -1.75 1.36
CA GLU A 30 -8.91 -1.07 0.45
C GLU A 30 -8.14 -0.24 -0.58
N ALA A 31 -7.10 0.46 -0.16
CA ALA A 31 -6.26 1.23 -1.09
C ALA A 31 -5.58 0.33 -2.11
N PHE A 32 -5.16 -0.86 -1.71
CA PHE A 32 -4.50 -1.81 -2.60
C PHE A 32 -5.48 -2.49 -3.57
N TYR A 33 -6.63 -2.96 -3.07
CA TYR A 33 -7.58 -3.73 -3.88
C TYR A 33 -8.56 -2.87 -4.68
N LYS A 34 -8.87 -1.67 -4.19
CA LYS A 34 -9.83 -0.77 -4.82
C LYS A 34 -9.28 0.65 -4.90
N PRO A 35 -8.14 0.85 -5.57
CA PRO A 35 -7.55 2.19 -5.64
C PRO A 35 -8.40 3.12 -6.50
N THR A 36 -8.33 4.41 -6.18
CA THR A 36 -8.92 5.46 -7.00
C THR A 36 -8.08 5.67 -8.26
N ARG A 37 -6.75 5.54 -8.10
CA ARG A 37 -5.83 5.62 -9.22
C ARG A 37 -4.57 4.82 -8.96
N GLU A 38 -3.81 4.54 -10.01
CA GLU A 38 -2.53 3.86 -9.95
C GLU A 38 -1.49 4.74 -10.62
N GLU A 39 -0.30 4.80 -10.08
CA GLU A 39 0.81 5.56 -10.63
C GLU A 39 2.10 4.75 -10.49
N TRP A 40 3.05 4.97 -11.39
CA TRP A 40 4.38 4.40 -11.21
C TRP A 40 5.04 5.05 -10.00
N SER A 41 5.59 4.24 -9.12
CA SER A 41 6.31 4.71 -7.96
C SER A 41 7.71 5.19 -8.35
N LYS A 42 8.30 6.03 -7.52
CA LYS A 42 9.72 6.40 -7.65
C LYS A 42 10.63 5.21 -7.33
N VAL A 43 10.11 4.21 -6.63
CA VAL A 43 10.85 2.97 -6.37
C VAL A 43 10.80 2.11 -7.63
N PRO A 44 11.95 1.75 -8.22
CA PRO A 44 11.96 0.98 -9.47
C PRO A 44 11.19 -0.33 -9.37
N GLY A 45 10.40 -0.62 -10.39
CA GLY A 45 9.62 -1.86 -10.45
C GLY A 45 8.36 -1.87 -9.59
N CYS A 46 8.05 -0.78 -8.91
CA CYS A 46 6.88 -0.69 -8.03
C CYS A 46 5.83 0.28 -8.57
N LYS A 47 4.59 0.03 -8.21
CA LYS A 47 3.48 0.94 -8.47
C LYS A 47 2.89 1.44 -7.17
N SER A 48 2.33 2.63 -7.19
CA SER A 48 1.55 3.19 -6.10
C SER A 48 0.07 2.99 -6.40
N TYR A 49 -0.62 2.35 -5.50
CA TYR A 49 -2.07 2.15 -5.55
C TYR A 49 -2.66 3.14 -4.55
N ILE A 50 -3.35 4.16 -5.04
CA ILE A 50 -3.74 5.31 -4.25
C ILE A 50 -5.25 5.36 -4.09
N LYS A 51 -5.70 5.40 -2.85
CA LYS A 51 -7.12 5.60 -2.53
C LYS A 51 -7.32 7.01 -2.02
N THR A 52 -8.05 7.80 -2.78
CA THR A 52 -8.43 9.14 -2.38
C THR A 52 -9.71 9.06 -1.57
N ARG A 53 -9.65 9.57 -0.35
CA ARG A 53 -10.81 9.67 0.53
C ARG A 53 -11.22 11.14 0.62
N LYS A 54 -12.22 11.46 1.44
CA LYS A 54 -12.77 12.80 1.53
C LYS A 54 -11.74 13.86 1.92
N TYR A 55 -10.87 13.52 2.86
CA TYR A 55 -9.91 14.50 3.42
C TYR A 55 -8.45 14.07 3.29
N ASP A 56 -8.20 12.89 2.77
CA ASP A 56 -6.84 12.36 2.71
C ASP A 56 -6.66 11.37 1.56
N GLU A 57 -5.42 10.94 1.40
CA GLU A 57 -5.07 9.86 0.47
C GLU A 57 -4.20 8.85 1.17
N ILE A 58 -4.41 7.58 0.84
CA ILE A 58 -3.56 6.48 1.28
C ILE A 58 -2.92 5.88 0.05
N GLY A 59 -1.60 5.76 0.04
CA GLY A 59 -0.87 5.13 -1.05
C GLY A 59 -0.20 3.86 -0.58
N VAL A 60 -0.33 2.81 -1.40
CA VAL A 60 0.32 1.53 -1.16
C VAL A 60 1.31 1.30 -2.28
N ILE A 61 2.58 1.18 -1.94
CA ILE A 61 3.64 0.92 -2.92
C ILE A 61 3.88 -0.58 -2.94
N ALA A 62 3.64 -1.19 -4.08
CA ALA A 62 3.69 -2.64 -4.21
C ALA A 62 4.29 -3.08 -5.53
N ARG A 63 4.82 -4.30 -5.54
CA ARG A 63 5.27 -4.96 -6.77
C ARG A 63 4.89 -6.43 -6.71
N GLN A 64 4.75 -7.04 -7.88
CA GLN A 64 4.50 -8.46 -7.98
C GLN A 64 5.81 -9.19 -8.28
N ARG A 65 6.09 -10.25 -7.52
CA ARG A 65 7.24 -11.11 -7.75
C ARG A 65 6.97 -12.04 -8.94
N GLU A 66 8.01 -12.68 -9.44
CA GLU A 66 7.91 -13.64 -10.55
C GLU A 66 6.99 -14.82 -10.23
N ASP A 67 6.91 -15.22 -8.97
CA ASP A 67 6.04 -16.30 -8.51
C ASP A 67 4.58 -15.87 -8.32
N GLY A 68 4.24 -14.64 -8.65
CA GLY A 68 2.88 -14.12 -8.54
C GLY A 68 2.54 -13.54 -7.18
N ILE A 69 3.42 -13.65 -6.20
CA ILE A 69 3.21 -13.09 -4.87
C ILE A 69 3.41 -11.57 -4.91
N TRP A 70 2.47 -10.84 -4.35
CA TRP A 70 2.58 -9.38 -4.22
C TRP A 70 3.33 -9.01 -2.95
N LEU A 71 4.20 -8.01 -3.06
CA LEU A 71 4.90 -7.44 -1.93
C LEU A 71 4.45 -6.00 -1.74
N ILE A 72 3.89 -5.69 -0.59
CA ILE A 72 3.60 -4.32 -0.20
C ILE A 72 4.86 -3.79 0.47
N VAL A 73 5.57 -2.94 -0.26
CA VAL A 73 6.91 -2.47 0.11
C VAL A 73 6.85 -1.29 1.05
N SER A 74 5.88 -0.42 0.87
CA SER A 74 5.72 0.75 1.70
C SER A 74 4.27 1.25 1.65
N VAL A 75 3.93 2.07 2.61
CA VAL A 75 2.63 2.74 2.70
C VAL A 75 2.89 4.20 3.01
N TRP A 76 2.12 5.08 2.41
CA TRP A 76 2.17 6.50 2.73
C TRP A 76 0.76 7.05 2.91
N TRP A 77 0.69 8.17 3.57
CA TRP A 77 -0.55 8.88 3.84
C TRP A 77 -0.33 10.36 3.63
N ARG A 78 -1.33 11.04 3.09
CA ARG A 78 -1.26 12.47 2.85
C ARG A 78 -2.61 13.11 3.17
N LYS A 79 -2.57 14.17 3.94
CA LYS A 79 -3.75 14.99 4.19
C LYS A 79 -3.98 15.91 2.98
N LEU A 80 -5.24 16.03 2.54
CA LEU A 80 -5.59 16.84 1.37
C LEU A 80 -6.04 18.27 1.74
N PHE A 81 -6.51 18.45 2.97
CA PHE A 81 -7.01 19.74 3.42
C PHE A 81 -6.42 20.14 4.76
#